data_ecefa2dd0649e264db6c5b1de6823169
#
_entry.id   ecefa2dd0649e264db6c5b1de6823169
#
_cell.length_a   1.000
_cell.length_b   1.000
_cell.length_c   1.000
_cell.angle_alpha   90.00
_cell.angle_beta   90.00
_cell.angle_gamma   90.00
#
_symmetry.space_group_name_H-M   'P 1'
#
loop_
_entity.id
_entity.type
_entity.pdbx_description
1 polymer ?
#
loop_
_entity_poly.entity_id
_entity_poly.type
_entity_poly.pdbx_seq_one_letter_code
_entity_poly.pdbx_strand_id
1 'polypeptide(L)'
;MQRLRMYVMRADVTLEDVSDNFVRIGISGEQMVEELGKVMNAVPAEDDQVMHSGDITVLRVPGVQPRFEAYISAHEAARKLWDTLNVRGAPVGESAWRLLEILAGLPTVFAATSELFVPQMANLQLVNGVSFKKGCYPGQEIVARMQYLGTLKRRMYLGRIATDEPAFPGGELFTEADSEQVVGRLVDAQPHPDGGQAALAVIQITAAEASDLHLGSSEGAAFTLGTLPYPFES
;
A
#
# COMPACT_ATOMS: atom_id res chain seq x y z
N MET A 1 -19.46 0.32 3.01
CA MET A 1 -20.68 1.14 2.78
C MET A 1 -21.62 1.17 3.99
N GLN A 2 -22.11 0.04 4.52
CA GLN A 2 -23.10 0.00 5.61
C GLN A 2 -22.65 0.78 6.86
N ARG A 3 -21.37 0.58 7.31
CA ARG A 3 -20.80 1.29 8.46
C ARG A 3 -20.68 2.80 8.23
N LEU A 4 -20.35 3.26 7.02
CA LEU A 4 -20.25 4.69 6.71
C LEU A 4 -21.63 5.38 6.74
N ARG A 5 -22.68 4.69 6.29
CA ARG A 5 -24.06 5.24 6.28
C ARG A 5 -24.55 5.58 7.69
N MET A 6 -24.07 4.92 8.74
CA MET A 6 -24.45 5.23 10.12
C MET A 6 -23.97 6.62 10.57
N TYR A 7 -23.01 7.21 9.91
CA TYR A 7 -22.47 8.54 10.22
C TYR A 7 -23.06 9.67 9.37
N VAL A 8 -23.88 9.32 8.37
CA VAL A 8 -24.66 10.32 7.59
C VAL A 8 -25.92 10.63 8.36
N MET A 9 -25.85 11.60 9.28
CA MET A 9 -26.99 11.94 10.15
C MET A 9 -27.87 13.03 9.53
N ARG A 10 -27.39 14.27 9.52
CA ARG A 10 -28.10 15.46 9.02
C ARG A 10 -27.39 16.13 7.85
N ALA A 11 -26.29 15.58 7.40
CA ALA A 11 -25.54 16.09 6.26
C ALA A 11 -26.26 15.72 4.96
N ASP A 12 -26.34 16.64 4.03
CA ASP A 12 -26.80 16.38 2.66
C ASP A 12 -25.64 15.70 1.88
N VAL A 13 -25.54 14.39 2.06
CA VAL A 13 -24.46 13.57 1.50
C VAL A 13 -25.05 12.25 1.00
N THR A 14 -24.69 11.89 -0.22
CA THR A 14 -24.96 10.59 -0.83
C THR A 14 -23.70 9.72 -0.78
N LEU A 15 -23.85 8.46 -0.35
CA LEU A 15 -22.78 7.47 -0.36
C LEU A 15 -23.14 6.33 -1.33
N GLU A 16 -22.35 6.19 -2.37
CA GLU A 16 -22.51 5.16 -3.40
C GLU A 16 -21.21 4.38 -3.60
N ASP A 17 -21.33 3.11 -3.92
CA ASP A 17 -20.22 2.30 -4.44
C ASP A 17 -20.26 2.38 -5.97
N VAL A 18 -19.28 3.05 -6.53
CA VAL A 18 -19.14 3.26 -7.97
C VAL A 18 -18.01 2.42 -8.58
N SER A 19 -17.54 1.42 -7.87
CA SER A 19 -16.41 0.58 -8.31
C SER A 19 -16.62 -0.02 -9.69
N ASP A 20 -17.84 -0.44 -10.00
CA ASP A 20 -18.20 -1.04 -11.29
C ASP A 20 -18.38 -0.02 -12.43
N ASN A 21 -18.38 1.28 -12.13
CA ASN A 21 -18.54 2.34 -13.12
C ASN A 21 -17.22 2.70 -13.82
N PHE A 22 -16.09 2.15 -13.36
CA PHE A 22 -14.77 2.50 -13.86
C PHE A 22 -13.96 1.27 -14.23
N VAL A 23 -13.24 1.35 -15.34
CA VAL A 23 -12.09 0.49 -15.62
C VAL A 23 -10.88 1.11 -14.92
N ARG A 24 -10.17 0.32 -14.09
CA ARG A 24 -8.96 0.75 -13.40
C ARG A 24 -7.75 0.06 -14.01
N ILE A 25 -6.70 0.83 -14.31
CA ILE A 25 -5.44 0.35 -14.88
C ILE A 25 -4.29 0.93 -14.06
N GLY A 26 -3.49 0.05 -13.45
CA GLY A 26 -2.20 0.43 -12.88
C GLY A 26 -1.15 0.52 -13.98
N ILE A 27 -0.34 1.58 -13.97
CA ILE A 27 0.65 1.87 -15.00
C ILE A 27 1.97 2.20 -14.28
N SER A 28 3.08 1.58 -14.69
CA SER A 28 4.36 1.83 -14.04
C SER A 28 5.51 1.80 -15.04
N GLY A 29 6.52 2.64 -14.82
CA GLY A 29 7.77 2.72 -15.59
C GLY A 29 8.02 4.07 -16.24
N GLU A 30 9.30 4.39 -16.47
CA GLU A 30 9.75 5.67 -17.03
C GLU A 30 9.13 5.97 -18.41
N GLN A 31 9.03 4.96 -19.28
CA GLN A 31 8.48 5.13 -20.61
C GLN A 31 6.98 5.41 -20.62
N MET A 32 6.27 5.05 -19.54
CA MET A 32 4.83 5.22 -19.45
C MET A 32 4.41 6.69 -19.31
N VAL A 33 5.29 7.56 -18.84
CA VAL A 33 5.05 9.01 -18.84
C VAL A 33 4.84 9.54 -20.26
N GLU A 34 5.72 9.14 -21.20
CA GLU A 34 5.61 9.50 -22.62
C GLU A 34 4.36 8.89 -23.27
N GLU A 35 4.08 7.60 -22.98
CA GLU A 35 2.92 6.91 -23.54
C GLU A 35 1.60 7.51 -23.06
N LEU A 36 1.49 7.86 -21.77
CA LEU A 36 0.34 8.58 -21.23
C LEU A 36 0.14 9.94 -21.89
N GLY A 37 1.25 10.66 -22.21
CA GLY A 37 1.21 11.95 -22.90
C GLY A 37 0.62 11.90 -24.31
N LYS A 38 0.48 10.71 -24.93
CA LYS A 38 -0.16 10.54 -26.24
C LYS A 38 -1.70 10.54 -26.17
N VAL A 39 -2.26 10.24 -25.00
CA VAL A 39 -3.72 10.16 -24.78
C VAL A 39 -4.23 11.18 -23.76
N MET A 40 -3.35 11.76 -22.97
CA MET A 40 -3.65 12.78 -21.97
C MET A 40 -3.16 14.16 -22.43
N ASN A 41 -3.92 15.22 -22.13
CA ASN A 41 -3.47 16.60 -22.37
C ASN A 41 -2.30 16.99 -21.45
N ALA A 42 -2.28 16.44 -20.25
CA ALA A 42 -1.19 16.57 -19.27
C ALA A 42 -1.09 15.29 -18.44
N VAL A 43 0.13 14.91 -18.06
CA VAL A 43 0.43 13.76 -17.20
C VAL A 43 0.79 14.29 -15.81
N PRO A 44 0.30 13.70 -14.72
CA PRO A 44 0.68 14.10 -13.36
C PRO A 44 2.20 14.03 -13.18
N ALA A 45 2.81 15.15 -12.72
CA ALA A 45 4.26 15.27 -12.55
C ALA A 45 4.73 14.94 -11.12
N GLU A 46 3.86 15.14 -10.13
CA GLU A 46 4.16 14.96 -8.70
C GLU A 46 3.24 13.89 -8.11
N ASP A 47 3.69 13.22 -7.08
CA ASP A 47 2.89 12.25 -6.33
C ASP A 47 1.61 12.92 -5.77
N ASP A 48 0.54 12.17 -5.69
CA ASP A 48 -0.81 12.61 -5.30
C ASP A 48 -1.47 13.63 -6.26
N GLN A 49 -0.80 14.01 -7.36
CA GLN A 49 -1.38 14.86 -8.39
C GLN A 49 -2.37 14.08 -9.25
N VAL A 50 -3.51 14.72 -9.56
CA VAL A 50 -4.59 14.18 -10.39
C VAL A 50 -4.75 15.02 -11.64
N MET A 51 -4.86 14.36 -12.81
CA MET A 51 -5.15 15.00 -14.09
C MET A 51 -6.34 14.33 -14.77
N HIS A 52 -7.17 15.13 -15.44
CA HIS A 52 -8.34 14.68 -16.17
C HIS A 52 -8.19 14.97 -17.66
N SER A 53 -8.60 14.02 -18.50
CA SER A 53 -8.66 14.20 -19.95
C SER A 53 -9.86 13.40 -20.50
N GLY A 54 -10.99 14.08 -20.73
CA GLY A 54 -12.24 13.43 -21.12
C GLY A 54 -12.69 12.40 -20.08
N ASP A 55 -12.86 11.15 -20.52
CA ASP A 55 -13.29 10.03 -19.66
C ASP A 55 -12.15 9.38 -18.84
N ILE A 56 -10.95 9.92 -18.91
CA ILE A 56 -9.76 9.37 -18.24
C ILE A 56 -9.34 10.29 -17.11
N THR A 57 -9.26 9.75 -15.91
CA THR A 57 -8.64 10.37 -14.74
C THR A 57 -7.38 9.62 -14.39
N VAL A 58 -6.25 10.29 -14.31
CA VAL A 58 -4.97 9.69 -13.92
C VAL A 58 -4.47 10.32 -12.63
N LEU A 59 -4.16 9.49 -11.66
CA LEU A 59 -3.53 9.84 -10.39
C LEU A 59 -2.09 9.31 -10.42
N ARG A 60 -1.11 10.15 -10.10
CA ARG A 60 0.26 9.68 -9.81
C ARG A 60 0.33 9.19 -8.37
N VAL A 61 0.82 7.98 -8.18
CA VAL A 61 0.98 7.38 -6.86
C VAL A 61 2.46 7.22 -6.50
N PRO A 62 2.84 7.31 -5.21
CA PRO A 62 4.22 7.15 -4.79
C PRO A 62 4.82 5.82 -5.24
N GLY A 63 6.10 5.81 -5.61
CA GLY A 63 6.80 4.59 -6.03
C GLY A 63 8.28 4.82 -6.28
N VAL A 64 9.05 3.73 -6.39
CA VAL A 64 10.48 3.77 -6.71
C VAL A 64 10.72 4.25 -8.14
N GLN A 65 9.72 4.08 -9.00
CA GLN A 65 9.67 4.57 -10.39
C GLN A 65 8.30 5.22 -10.63
N PRO A 66 8.11 5.99 -11.71
CA PRO A 66 6.82 6.60 -12.01
C PRO A 66 5.69 5.57 -12.02
N ARG A 67 4.65 5.82 -11.23
CA ARG A 67 3.47 4.96 -11.09
C ARG A 67 2.21 5.80 -11.19
N PHE A 68 1.21 5.25 -11.86
CA PHE A 68 -0.06 5.92 -12.07
C PHE A 68 -1.22 4.94 -11.92
N GLU A 69 -2.33 5.44 -11.42
CA GLU A 69 -3.63 4.78 -11.50
C GLU A 69 -4.53 5.55 -12.45
N ALA A 70 -5.03 4.87 -13.47
CA ALA A 70 -6.02 5.40 -14.39
C ALA A 70 -7.41 4.87 -14.04
N TYR A 71 -8.36 5.79 -13.88
CA TYR A 71 -9.79 5.53 -13.69
C TYR A 71 -10.52 6.00 -14.94
N ILE A 72 -11.19 5.09 -15.64
CA ILE A 72 -11.77 5.37 -16.96
C ILE A 72 -13.26 5.02 -16.94
N SER A 73 -14.11 5.99 -17.26
CA SER A 73 -15.58 5.84 -17.24
C SER A 73 -16.17 5.29 -18.53
N ALA A 74 -15.46 5.39 -19.67
CA ALA A 74 -15.93 4.91 -20.96
C ALA A 74 -15.07 3.75 -21.49
N HIS A 75 -15.71 2.67 -21.92
CA HIS A 75 -15.01 1.47 -22.45
C HIS A 75 -14.13 1.78 -23.67
N GLU A 76 -14.57 2.68 -24.54
CA GLU A 76 -13.79 3.08 -25.73
C GLU A 76 -12.49 3.81 -25.32
N ALA A 77 -12.57 4.71 -24.34
CA ALA A 77 -11.40 5.40 -23.79
C ALA A 77 -10.44 4.42 -23.10
N ALA A 78 -10.97 3.45 -22.37
CA ALA A 78 -10.18 2.39 -21.72
C ALA A 78 -9.43 1.54 -22.77
N ARG A 79 -10.10 1.16 -23.85
CA ARG A 79 -9.50 0.40 -24.95
C ARG A 79 -8.40 1.21 -25.64
N LYS A 80 -8.65 2.48 -25.97
CA LYS A 80 -7.67 3.37 -26.58
C LYS A 80 -6.42 3.54 -25.71
N LEU A 81 -6.63 3.77 -24.40
CA LEU A 81 -5.51 3.86 -23.45
C LEU A 81 -4.71 2.56 -23.42
N TRP A 82 -5.38 1.41 -23.28
CA TRP A 82 -4.75 0.09 -23.29
C TRP A 82 -3.93 -0.16 -24.55
N ASP A 83 -4.52 0.06 -25.72
CA ASP A 83 -3.85 -0.16 -27.01
C ASP A 83 -2.61 0.73 -27.16
N THR A 84 -2.66 1.97 -26.64
CA THR A 84 -1.53 2.90 -26.64
C THR A 84 -0.42 2.42 -25.70
N LEU A 85 -0.74 2.07 -24.47
CA LEU A 85 0.22 1.63 -23.46
C LEU A 85 0.87 0.29 -23.85
N ASN A 86 0.11 -0.61 -24.46
CA ASN A 86 0.58 -1.95 -24.86
C ASN A 86 1.62 -1.95 -25.99
N VAL A 87 1.89 -0.81 -26.61
CA VAL A 87 2.96 -0.68 -27.64
C VAL A 87 4.34 -0.82 -27.00
N ARG A 88 4.55 -0.26 -25.82
CA ARG A 88 5.84 -0.29 -25.10
C ARG A 88 5.74 -0.91 -23.70
N GLY A 89 4.53 -1.08 -23.18
CA GLY A 89 4.25 -1.73 -21.91
C GLY A 89 4.03 -3.22 -22.06
N ALA A 90 4.29 -3.98 -20.99
CA ALA A 90 3.91 -5.37 -20.87
C ALA A 90 2.72 -5.51 -19.91
N PRO A 91 1.62 -6.15 -20.31
CA PRO A 91 0.52 -6.44 -19.41
C PRO A 91 0.97 -7.38 -18.28
N VAL A 92 0.67 -7.03 -17.05
CA VAL A 92 0.98 -7.82 -15.85
C VAL A 92 -0.27 -7.95 -14.97
N GLY A 93 -0.26 -8.93 -14.06
CA GLY A 93 -1.36 -9.14 -13.12
C GLY A 93 -1.25 -8.28 -11.86
N GLU A 94 -2.27 -8.42 -11.01
CA GLU A 94 -2.38 -7.74 -9.71
C GLU A 94 -1.16 -7.96 -8.80
N SER A 95 -0.57 -9.15 -8.82
CA SER A 95 0.61 -9.49 -8.01
C SER A 95 1.79 -8.55 -8.29
N ALA A 96 2.03 -8.21 -9.55
CA ALA A 96 3.08 -7.25 -9.92
C ALA A 96 2.77 -5.82 -9.41
N TRP A 97 1.51 -5.39 -9.48
CA TRP A 97 1.10 -4.10 -8.93
C TRP A 97 1.26 -4.06 -7.40
N ARG A 98 0.81 -5.10 -6.70
CA ARG A 98 0.98 -5.22 -5.24
C ARG A 98 2.46 -5.26 -4.83
N LEU A 99 3.32 -5.93 -5.63
CA LEU A 99 4.77 -5.87 -5.40
C LEU A 99 5.30 -4.43 -5.44
N LEU A 100 4.85 -3.62 -6.41
CA LEU A 100 5.24 -2.21 -6.49
C LEU A 100 4.73 -1.38 -5.30
N GLU A 101 3.57 -1.69 -4.74
CA GLU A 101 3.06 -1.07 -3.51
C GLU A 101 3.92 -1.44 -2.29
N ILE A 102 4.29 -2.72 -2.17
CA ILE A 102 5.20 -3.19 -1.12
C ILE A 102 6.54 -2.46 -1.20
N LEU A 103 7.13 -2.38 -2.39
CA LEU A 103 8.41 -1.70 -2.61
C LEU A 103 8.34 -0.18 -2.37
N ALA A 104 7.17 0.42 -2.58
CA ALA A 104 6.89 1.81 -2.25
C ALA A 104 6.61 2.02 -0.74
N GLY A 105 6.55 0.96 0.06
CA GLY A 105 6.23 1.05 1.49
C GLY A 105 4.78 1.44 1.77
N LEU A 106 3.86 1.21 0.85
CA LEU A 106 2.45 1.58 0.95
C LEU A 106 1.63 0.42 1.53
N PRO A 107 1.03 0.56 2.72
CA PRO A 107 0.24 -0.50 3.31
C PRO A 107 -1.15 -0.60 2.69
N THR A 108 -1.59 -1.80 2.39
CA THR A 108 -2.97 -2.13 2.00
C THR A 108 -3.68 -2.84 3.14
N VAL A 109 -4.96 -2.51 3.36
CA VAL A 109 -5.78 -3.17 4.37
C VAL A 109 -6.51 -4.35 3.75
N PHE A 110 -6.20 -5.56 4.19
CA PHE A 110 -6.89 -6.79 3.82
C PHE A 110 -7.86 -7.24 4.92
N ALA A 111 -8.77 -8.14 4.61
CA ALA A 111 -9.67 -8.71 5.61
C ALA A 111 -8.91 -9.35 6.78
N ALA A 112 -7.78 -10.03 6.48
CA ALA A 112 -6.92 -10.66 7.48
C ALA A 112 -6.15 -9.67 8.36
N THR A 113 -5.95 -8.42 7.91
CA THR A 113 -5.22 -7.38 8.65
C THR A 113 -6.12 -6.26 9.15
N SER A 114 -7.44 -6.36 8.91
CA SER A 114 -8.41 -5.38 9.39
C SER A 114 -8.39 -5.28 10.92
N GLU A 115 -8.32 -4.04 11.42
CA GLU A 115 -8.30 -3.72 12.86
C GLU A 115 -7.07 -4.22 13.65
N LEU A 116 -6.05 -4.81 13.00
CA LEU A 116 -4.84 -5.30 13.69
C LEU A 116 -3.86 -4.19 14.07
N PHE A 117 -3.84 -3.09 13.33
CA PHE A 117 -2.83 -2.04 13.47
C PHE A 117 -3.48 -0.68 13.66
N VAL A 118 -2.92 0.13 14.55
CA VAL A 118 -3.22 1.56 14.53
C VAL A 118 -2.48 2.19 13.33
N PRO A 119 -3.00 3.29 12.74
CA PRO A 119 -2.43 3.88 11.52
C PRO A 119 -0.92 4.14 11.57
N GLN A 120 -0.40 4.59 12.71
CA GLN A 120 1.03 4.85 12.88
C GLN A 120 1.88 3.57 12.88
N MET A 121 1.34 2.43 13.30
CA MET A 121 2.06 1.16 13.18
C MET A 121 2.29 0.76 11.73
N ALA A 122 1.36 1.14 10.84
CA ALA A 122 1.44 0.91 9.40
C ALA A 122 2.08 2.10 8.64
N ASN A 123 2.77 3.01 9.34
CA ASN A 123 3.45 4.19 8.79
C ASN A 123 2.52 5.14 7.99
N LEU A 124 1.20 5.09 8.16
CA LEU A 124 0.27 5.90 7.38
C LEU A 124 0.50 7.41 7.52
N GLN A 125 1.05 7.89 8.64
CA GLN A 125 1.41 9.30 8.82
C GLN A 125 2.61 9.70 7.94
N LEU A 126 3.48 8.76 7.57
CA LEU A 126 4.67 9.01 6.76
C LEU A 126 4.37 9.06 5.25
N VAL A 127 3.24 8.48 4.85
CA VAL A 127 2.78 8.39 3.44
C VAL A 127 1.50 9.19 3.19
N ASN A 128 1.28 10.26 3.96
CA ASN A 128 0.09 11.13 3.86
C ASN A 128 -1.26 10.43 4.06
N GLY A 129 -1.27 9.21 4.59
CA GLY A 129 -2.48 8.42 4.83
C GLY A 129 -3.30 8.88 6.04
N VAL A 130 -2.77 9.79 6.88
CA VAL A 130 -3.45 10.34 8.06
C VAL A 130 -3.31 11.85 8.09
N SER A 131 -4.43 12.56 8.30
CA SER A 131 -4.43 14.00 8.54
C SER A 131 -4.77 14.31 10.00
N PHE A 132 -3.89 15.00 10.69
CA PHE A 132 -4.11 15.52 12.04
C PHE A 132 -4.82 16.88 12.07
N LYS A 133 -5.04 17.51 10.91
CA LYS A 133 -5.66 18.84 10.76
C LYS A 133 -7.12 18.77 10.28
N LYS A 134 -7.61 17.58 9.89
CA LYS A 134 -9.01 17.41 9.46
C LYS A 134 -9.97 17.43 10.66
N GLY A 135 -11.28 17.58 10.37
CA GLY A 135 -12.36 17.50 11.38
C GLY A 135 -12.43 16.12 12.06
N CYS A 136 -13.26 16.03 13.09
CA CYS A 136 -13.41 14.84 13.91
C CYS A 136 -13.86 13.60 13.11
N TYR A 137 -13.32 12.44 13.48
CA TYR A 137 -13.69 11.14 12.93
C TYR A 137 -13.63 10.06 14.02
N PRO A 138 -14.36 8.94 13.89
CA PRO A 138 -14.33 7.85 14.84
C PRO A 138 -12.93 7.26 14.99
N GLY A 139 -12.45 7.12 16.24
CA GLY A 139 -11.11 6.58 16.55
C GLY A 139 -9.97 7.60 16.52
N GLN A 140 -10.23 8.86 16.19
CA GLN A 140 -9.21 9.91 16.19
C GLN A 140 -8.47 10.08 17.51
N GLU A 141 -9.13 9.82 18.64
CA GLU A 141 -8.53 9.93 19.98
C GLU A 141 -7.31 9.02 20.14
N ILE A 142 -7.44 7.75 19.68
CA ILE A 142 -6.34 6.77 19.72
C ILE A 142 -5.21 7.23 18.82
N VAL A 143 -5.53 7.70 17.60
CA VAL A 143 -4.56 8.18 16.61
C VAL A 143 -3.84 9.42 17.11
N ALA A 144 -4.56 10.41 17.65
CA ALA A 144 -3.98 11.64 18.19
C ALA A 144 -3.16 11.36 19.45
N ARG A 145 -3.66 10.53 20.37
CA ARG A 145 -2.92 10.14 21.58
C ARG A 145 -1.60 9.44 21.22
N MET A 146 -1.61 8.54 20.24
CA MET A 146 -0.38 7.89 19.77
C MET A 146 0.61 8.90 19.18
N GLN A 147 0.13 9.90 18.43
CA GLN A 147 1.00 10.90 17.80
C GLN A 147 1.65 11.86 18.80
N TYR A 148 0.89 12.31 19.83
CA TYR A 148 1.37 13.41 20.70
C TYR A 148 1.86 12.93 22.07
N LEU A 149 1.41 11.78 22.55
CA LEU A 149 1.68 11.30 23.91
C LEU A 149 2.19 9.86 23.96
N GLY A 150 2.09 9.11 22.83
CA GLY A 150 2.44 7.71 22.76
C GLY A 150 3.86 7.47 22.32
N THR A 151 4.40 6.29 22.70
CA THR A 151 5.62 5.73 22.12
C THR A 151 5.24 4.53 21.28
N LEU A 152 5.59 4.54 20.00
CA LEU A 152 5.40 3.40 19.13
C LEU A 152 6.31 2.25 19.57
N LYS A 153 5.70 1.11 19.88
CA LYS A 153 6.43 -0.12 20.18
C LYS A 153 6.53 -1.06 18.97
N ARG A 154 5.72 -0.82 17.96
CA ARG A 154 5.67 -1.57 16.70
C ARG A 154 5.64 -0.60 15.54
N ARG A 155 6.27 -0.99 14.42
CA ARG A 155 6.37 -0.17 13.21
C ARG A 155 6.39 -1.07 11.99
N MET A 156 5.93 -0.56 10.85
CA MET A 156 6.01 -1.29 9.58
C MET A 156 7.41 -1.17 8.97
N TYR A 157 7.92 -2.29 8.54
CA TYR A 157 9.20 -2.45 7.85
C TYR A 157 8.98 -3.12 6.50
N LEU A 158 9.82 -2.76 5.53
CA LEU A 158 10.01 -3.51 4.30
C LEU A 158 11.03 -4.62 4.58
N GLY A 159 10.83 -5.79 3.97
CA GLY A 159 11.79 -6.89 4.07
C GLY A 159 11.62 -7.92 2.98
N ARG A 160 12.45 -8.94 3.06
CA ARG A 160 12.46 -10.10 2.18
C ARG A 160 12.27 -11.38 3.00
N ILE A 161 11.40 -12.27 2.51
CA ILE A 161 11.19 -13.59 3.09
C ILE A 161 11.93 -14.59 2.20
N ALA A 162 12.79 -15.42 2.81
CA ALA A 162 13.60 -16.42 2.11
C ALA A 162 12.77 -17.69 1.81
N THR A 163 11.68 -17.54 1.06
CA THR A 163 10.82 -18.64 0.62
C THR A 163 10.13 -18.31 -0.69
N ASP A 164 9.97 -19.32 -1.56
CA ASP A 164 9.14 -19.22 -2.76
C ASP A 164 7.69 -19.64 -2.50
N GLU A 165 7.40 -20.19 -1.31
CA GLU A 165 6.05 -20.50 -0.88
C GLU A 165 5.25 -19.20 -0.65
N PRO A 166 3.97 -19.16 -1.04
CA PRO A 166 3.15 -17.97 -0.87
C PRO A 166 3.02 -17.54 0.60
N ALA A 167 3.39 -16.30 0.90
CA ALA A 167 3.12 -15.65 2.17
C ALA A 167 1.91 -14.71 2.06
N PHE A 168 1.11 -14.65 3.12
CA PHE A 168 -0.17 -13.96 3.09
C PHE A 168 -0.27 -12.87 4.15
N PRO A 169 -1.10 -11.82 3.92
CA PRO A 169 -1.43 -10.83 4.94
C PRO A 169 -1.90 -11.48 6.25
N GLY A 170 -1.41 -10.97 7.37
CA GLY A 170 -1.68 -11.52 8.71
C GLY A 170 -0.70 -12.61 9.17
N GLY A 171 0.18 -13.12 8.29
CA GLY A 171 1.22 -14.09 8.65
C GLY A 171 2.05 -13.61 9.84
N GLU A 172 2.33 -14.50 10.78
CA GLU A 172 2.99 -14.20 12.06
C GLU A 172 4.50 -14.30 11.94
N LEU A 173 5.20 -13.38 12.60
CA LEU A 173 6.65 -13.39 12.71
C LEU A 173 7.07 -13.70 14.15
N PHE A 174 8.10 -14.51 14.27
CA PHE A 174 8.71 -15.01 15.51
C PHE A 174 10.21 -14.72 15.54
N THR A 175 10.84 -14.88 16.71
CA THR A 175 12.29 -14.86 16.87
C THR A 175 12.76 -16.20 17.42
N GLU A 176 14.03 -16.57 17.23
CA GLU A 176 14.62 -17.76 17.87
C GLU A 176 14.61 -17.63 19.41
N ALA A 177 14.81 -16.40 19.91
CA ALA A 177 14.86 -16.15 21.35
C ALA A 177 13.53 -16.37 22.08
N ASP A 178 12.40 -16.22 21.39
CA ASP A 178 11.07 -16.45 21.95
C ASP A 178 10.14 -17.04 20.87
N SER A 179 10.11 -18.36 20.82
CA SER A 179 9.36 -19.12 19.81
C SER A 179 7.84 -19.12 20.03
N GLU A 180 7.36 -18.66 21.20
CA GLU A 180 5.94 -18.63 21.52
C GLU A 180 5.34 -17.23 21.31
N GLN A 181 6.16 -16.17 21.28
CA GLN A 181 5.70 -14.81 21.15
C GLN A 181 5.68 -14.33 19.70
N VAL A 182 4.50 -13.88 19.25
CA VAL A 182 4.36 -13.19 17.96
C VAL A 182 4.95 -11.79 18.08
N VAL A 183 6.09 -11.56 17.43
CA VAL A 183 6.79 -10.26 17.43
C VAL A 183 6.37 -9.35 16.27
N GLY A 184 5.74 -9.91 15.23
CA GLY A 184 5.27 -9.13 14.08
C GLY A 184 4.19 -9.85 13.28
N ARG A 185 3.60 -9.11 12.32
CA ARG A 185 2.61 -9.65 11.37
C ARG A 185 2.80 -9.03 9.99
N LEU A 186 2.67 -9.85 8.95
CA LEU A 186 2.70 -9.39 7.58
C LEU A 186 1.50 -8.47 7.29
N VAL A 187 1.79 -7.34 6.67
CA VAL A 187 0.78 -6.45 6.07
C VAL A 187 0.44 -6.95 4.67
N ASP A 188 1.47 -7.20 3.86
CA ASP A 188 1.37 -7.78 2.53
C ASP A 188 2.67 -8.49 2.14
N ALA A 189 2.57 -9.47 1.22
CA ALA A 189 3.72 -10.14 0.63
C ALA A 189 3.44 -10.54 -0.81
N GLN A 190 4.46 -10.41 -1.69
CA GLN A 190 4.39 -10.79 -3.09
C GLN A 190 5.71 -11.39 -3.57
N PRO A 191 5.67 -12.35 -4.52
CA PRO A 191 6.88 -12.89 -5.14
C PRO A 191 7.77 -11.78 -5.69
N HIS A 192 9.08 -11.88 -5.45
CA HIS A 192 10.05 -10.94 -5.97
C HIS A 192 10.80 -11.55 -7.15
N PRO A 193 11.12 -10.80 -8.22
CA PRO A 193 11.81 -11.32 -9.41
C PRO A 193 13.16 -12.01 -9.12
N ASP A 194 13.87 -11.57 -8.07
CA ASP A 194 15.17 -12.15 -7.67
C ASP A 194 15.02 -13.34 -6.71
N GLY A 195 13.84 -13.96 -6.65
CA GLY A 195 13.53 -15.09 -5.75
C GLY A 195 13.03 -14.64 -4.38
N GLY A 196 12.38 -15.53 -3.64
CA GLY A 196 11.72 -15.23 -2.38
C GLY A 196 10.57 -14.23 -2.51
N GLN A 197 10.16 -13.61 -1.42
CA GLN A 197 9.07 -12.66 -1.42
C GLN A 197 9.47 -11.30 -0.84
N ALA A 198 9.06 -10.20 -1.45
CA ALA A 198 9.06 -8.89 -0.82
C ALA A 198 7.83 -8.79 0.10
N ALA A 199 8.00 -8.19 1.27
CA ALA A 199 6.91 -8.05 2.22
C ALA A 199 6.99 -6.76 3.02
N LEU A 200 5.82 -6.25 3.41
CA LEU A 200 5.66 -5.26 4.47
C LEU A 200 5.18 -5.99 5.72
N ALA A 201 5.78 -5.71 6.86
CA ALA A 201 5.42 -6.31 8.13
C ALA A 201 5.44 -5.28 9.26
N VAL A 202 4.42 -5.30 10.13
CA VAL A 202 4.43 -4.54 11.38
C VAL A 202 5.12 -5.39 12.43
N ILE A 203 6.26 -4.91 12.94
CA ILE A 203 7.15 -5.65 13.83
C ILE A 203 7.43 -4.84 15.10
N GLN A 204 7.65 -5.51 16.23
CA GLN A 204 8.16 -4.87 17.45
C GLN A 204 9.54 -4.26 17.15
N ILE A 205 9.77 -3.00 17.54
CA ILE A 205 11.00 -2.27 17.24
C ILE A 205 12.21 -3.01 17.80
N THR A 206 12.12 -3.50 19.02
CA THR A 206 13.18 -4.29 19.67
C THR A 206 13.51 -5.60 18.95
N ALA A 207 12.50 -6.28 18.39
CA ALA A 207 12.71 -7.49 17.60
C ALA A 207 13.32 -7.17 16.23
N ALA A 208 12.92 -6.07 15.62
CA ALA A 208 13.52 -5.60 14.36
C ALA A 208 15.00 -5.25 14.53
N GLU A 209 15.40 -4.62 15.65
CA GLU A 209 16.79 -4.31 15.99
C GLU A 209 17.64 -5.57 16.20
N ALA A 210 17.07 -6.64 16.74
CA ALA A 210 17.73 -7.92 16.90
C ALA A 210 17.97 -8.66 15.56
N SER A 211 17.17 -8.32 14.52
CA SER A 211 17.30 -8.83 13.14
C SER A 211 17.20 -10.36 13.00
N ASP A 212 16.60 -11.03 13.97
CA ASP A 212 16.35 -12.46 14.00
C ASP A 212 14.83 -12.68 13.87
N LEU A 213 14.35 -12.76 12.64
CA LEU A 213 12.92 -12.79 12.34
C LEU A 213 12.59 -13.94 11.39
N HIS A 214 11.56 -14.70 11.73
CA HIS A 214 11.14 -15.89 10.99
C HIS A 214 9.61 -15.89 10.78
N LEU A 215 9.17 -16.33 9.59
CA LEU A 215 7.76 -16.45 9.25
C LEU A 215 7.16 -17.77 9.72
N GLY A 216 6.04 -17.72 10.42
CA GLY A 216 5.23 -18.88 10.81
C GLY A 216 5.69 -19.60 12.06
N SER A 217 7.00 -19.64 12.34
CA SER A 217 7.61 -20.19 13.54
C SER A 217 9.03 -19.65 13.70
N SER A 218 9.68 -19.90 14.85
CA SER A 218 11.08 -19.52 15.09
C SER A 218 12.10 -20.23 14.17
N GLU A 219 11.72 -21.36 13.58
CA GLU A 219 12.53 -22.11 12.60
C GLU A 219 12.01 -21.90 11.15
N GLY A 220 11.08 -21.01 10.95
CA GLY A 220 10.44 -20.72 9.66
C GLY A 220 11.37 -20.00 8.70
N ALA A 221 10.83 -19.60 7.54
CA ALA A 221 11.59 -18.84 6.56
C ALA A 221 12.06 -17.50 7.13
N ALA A 222 13.35 -17.22 6.98
CA ALA A 222 13.95 -15.97 7.48
C ALA A 222 13.34 -14.73 6.83
N PHE A 223 13.04 -13.72 7.65
CA PHE A 223 12.62 -12.39 7.22
C PHE A 223 13.75 -11.39 7.44
N THR A 224 14.34 -10.93 6.35
CA THR A 224 15.46 -9.97 6.38
C THR A 224 14.93 -8.56 6.15
N LEU A 225 15.28 -7.63 7.03
CA LEU A 225 14.88 -6.22 6.90
C LEU A 225 15.54 -5.57 5.68
N GLY A 226 14.75 -4.78 4.96
CA GLY A 226 15.16 -3.90 3.88
C GLY A 226 15.01 -2.43 4.27
N THR A 227 15.19 -1.55 3.28
CA THR A 227 15.09 -0.10 3.46
C THR A 227 13.80 0.41 2.83
N LEU A 228 12.97 1.10 3.61
CA LEU A 228 11.81 1.82 3.09
C LEU A 228 12.25 3.02 2.24
N PRO A 229 11.48 3.42 1.22
CA PRO A 229 11.81 4.57 0.37
C PRO A 229 11.61 5.93 1.05
N TYR A 230 11.14 5.93 2.28
CA TYR A 230 10.98 7.12 3.12
C TYR A 230 11.63 6.88 4.50
N PRO A 231 12.18 7.93 5.15
CA PRO A 231 12.77 7.80 6.47
C PRO A 231 11.70 7.65 7.54
N PHE A 232 12.07 7.03 8.64
CA PHE A 232 11.32 7.17 9.87
C PHE A 232 11.58 8.59 10.43
N GLU A 233 10.53 9.30 10.84
CA GLU A 233 10.71 10.55 11.58
C GLU A 233 11.51 10.26 12.85
N SER A 234 12.54 11.08 13.08
CA SER A 234 13.38 11.04 14.28
C SER A 234 12.68 11.69 15.47
#